data_b993cda1734f36eded239b627260d2c0
#
_entry.id   b993cda1734f36eded239b627260d2c0
#
_cell.length_a   1.000
_cell.length_b   1.000
_cell.length_c   1.000
_cell.angle_alpha   90.00
_cell.angle_beta   90.00
_cell.angle_gamma   90.00
#
_symmetry.space_group_name_H-M   'P 1'
#
loop_
_entity.id
_entity.type
_entity.pdbx_description
1 polymer ?
#
loop_
_entity_poly.entity_id
_entity_poly.type
_entity_poly.pdbx_seq_one_letter_code
_entity_poly.pdbx_strand_id
1 'polypeptide(L)'
;MQPYSAPNQGPCEAASGEWHQCRYTWQYDAMNAPNHHGIEVNEDFQPFDQKDDVFRRSWYDPSVRTERAMRFYRTYREPLKQWRGADGFTQKDYALRNAAWHVSDLFTEYKQDRDRREGFSDAFTINQDVAAERAHFDSPAQASAEVKRVARLFGAANAGVTNVDPRWMYTNKFSDMSGTSRPNDIDDDLPNVIVTVQPMDGPLLSTVPSALSGTATGLGYSHDALVVLGLAQYIRNLGYQAVASMNDSSLVIPMAIQAGLGEYGRHGLLITPEHGPRIRLGKVFTDLPLQTDQPLRFGVKEFCDQCRR
;
A
#
# COMPACT_ATOMS: atom_id res chain seq x y z
N MET A 1 -0.17 -37.50 -3.03
CA MET A 1 0.77 -36.40 -2.78
C MET A 1 2.12 -36.78 -3.36
N GLN A 2 2.47 -36.27 -4.53
CA GLN A 2 3.82 -36.43 -5.07
C GLN A 2 4.69 -35.27 -4.56
N PRO A 3 5.95 -35.50 -4.21
CA PRO A 3 6.83 -34.43 -3.73
C PRO A 3 7.22 -33.53 -4.89
N TYR A 4 7.13 -32.25 -4.63
CA TYR A 4 7.53 -31.17 -5.53
C TYR A 4 9.05 -31.24 -5.80
N SER A 5 9.42 -31.45 -7.05
CA SER A 5 10.81 -31.32 -7.47
C SER A 5 11.12 -29.84 -7.68
N ALA A 6 12.01 -29.30 -6.87
CA ALA A 6 12.56 -27.96 -7.08
C ALA A 6 13.20 -27.87 -8.46
N PRO A 7 12.99 -26.78 -9.21
CA PRO A 7 13.67 -26.56 -10.48
C PRO A 7 15.19 -26.45 -10.25
N ASN A 8 15.96 -27.09 -11.13
CA ASN A 8 17.41 -27.10 -11.15
C ASN A 8 17.97 -25.66 -11.06
N GLN A 9 18.58 -25.37 -9.94
CA GLN A 9 19.36 -24.16 -9.75
C GLN A 9 20.72 -24.37 -10.41
N GLY A 10 20.88 -23.89 -11.64
CA GLY A 10 22.20 -23.59 -12.15
C GLY A 10 22.78 -22.38 -11.38
N PRO A 11 24.08 -22.37 -11.03
CA PRO A 11 24.66 -21.25 -10.31
C PRO A 11 24.63 -19.98 -11.17
N CYS A 12 24.09 -18.90 -10.65
CA CYS A 12 24.34 -17.55 -11.15
C CYS A 12 25.77 -17.20 -10.74
N GLU A 13 26.77 -17.44 -11.60
CA GLU A 13 28.12 -16.91 -11.43
C GLU A 13 28.10 -15.40 -11.66
N ALA A 14 28.41 -14.65 -10.62
CA ALA A 14 28.69 -13.23 -10.71
C ALA A 14 30.08 -13.03 -11.35
N ALA A 15 30.10 -12.88 -12.66
CA ALA A 15 31.26 -12.33 -13.37
C ALA A 15 30.94 -10.87 -13.72
N SER A 16 31.81 -9.97 -13.23
CA SER A 16 31.88 -8.54 -13.59
C SER A 16 30.64 -7.67 -13.23
N GLY A 17 30.57 -7.20 -11.99
CA GLY A 17 30.09 -5.84 -11.59
C GLY A 17 28.73 -5.29 -12.12
N GLU A 18 28.07 -5.95 -13.03
CA GLU A 18 26.79 -5.56 -13.61
C GLU A 18 25.70 -6.53 -13.15
N TRP A 19 24.70 -6.01 -12.48
CA TRP A 19 23.49 -6.75 -12.11
C TRP A 19 22.66 -7.02 -13.37
N HIS A 20 22.94 -8.14 -14.04
CA HIS A 20 22.03 -8.62 -15.08
C HIS A 20 20.74 -9.08 -14.45
N GLN A 21 19.61 -8.53 -14.91
CA GLN A 21 18.27 -9.02 -14.59
C GLN A 21 18.17 -10.51 -14.97
N CYS A 22 18.29 -11.39 -13.99
CA CYS A 22 17.88 -12.76 -14.17
C CYS A 22 16.37 -12.74 -14.46
N ARG A 23 15.98 -12.93 -15.71
CA ARG A 23 14.59 -13.18 -16.09
C ARG A 23 14.23 -14.58 -15.61
N TYR A 24 13.71 -14.68 -14.39
CA TYR A 24 13.00 -15.88 -13.97
C TYR A 24 11.66 -15.91 -14.70
N THR A 25 11.47 -16.88 -15.58
CA THR A 25 10.13 -17.25 -16.06
C THR A 25 9.47 -18.06 -14.94
N TRP A 26 8.75 -17.35 -14.05
CA TRP A 26 7.95 -17.99 -13.02
C TRP A 26 6.71 -18.61 -13.70
N GLN A 27 6.51 -19.91 -13.54
CA GLN A 27 5.19 -20.49 -13.78
C GLN A 27 4.31 -20.17 -12.59
N TYR A 28 3.31 -19.33 -12.81
CA TYR A 28 2.33 -18.96 -11.80
C TYR A 28 1.25 -20.04 -11.76
N ASP A 29 1.22 -20.83 -10.71
CA ASP A 29 0.10 -21.70 -10.42
C ASP A 29 -0.99 -20.89 -9.70
N ALA A 30 -2.09 -20.60 -10.39
CA ALA A 30 -3.28 -20.08 -9.77
C ALA A 30 -3.79 -21.11 -8.75
N MET A 31 -4.02 -20.71 -7.52
CA MET A 31 -4.55 -21.58 -6.48
C MET A 31 -6.03 -21.89 -6.79
N ASN A 32 -6.28 -22.98 -7.48
CA ASN A 32 -7.60 -23.47 -7.86
C ASN A 32 -8.33 -24.15 -6.68
N ALA A 33 -8.49 -23.46 -5.55
CA ALA A 33 -9.36 -23.95 -4.47
C ALA A 33 -10.49 -22.94 -4.22
N PRO A 34 -11.75 -23.34 -4.24
CA PRO A 34 -12.91 -22.44 -4.17
C PRO A 34 -13.02 -21.60 -2.89
N ASN A 35 -12.20 -21.85 -1.87
CA ASN A 35 -12.21 -21.16 -0.59
C ASN A 35 -10.82 -20.69 -0.10
N HIS A 36 -9.81 -20.68 -0.96
CA HIS A 36 -8.45 -20.27 -0.55
C HIS A 36 -8.25 -18.79 -0.89
N HIS A 37 -8.46 -17.92 0.10
CA HIS A 37 -8.23 -16.48 -0.04
C HIS A 37 -6.75 -16.07 0.02
N GLY A 38 -5.83 -17.01 -0.13
CA GLY A 38 -4.38 -16.76 -0.07
C GLY A 38 -3.83 -16.44 1.31
N ILE A 39 -4.68 -16.43 2.35
CA ILE A 39 -4.35 -16.05 3.73
C ILE A 39 -4.99 -17.04 4.69
N GLU A 40 -4.18 -17.58 5.60
CA GLU A 40 -4.66 -18.31 6.77
C GLU A 40 -4.89 -17.30 7.90
N VAL A 41 -6.10 -17.27 8.43
CA VAL A 41 -6.51 -16.36 9.51
C VAL A 41 -6.76 -17.19 10.76
N ASN A 42 -6.17 -16.78 11.88
CA ASN A 42 -6.45 -17.38 13.17
C ASN A 42 -7.93 -17.18 13.53
N GLU A 43 -8.55 -18.21 14.13
CA GLU A 43 -9.96 -18.18 14.57
C GLU A 43 -10.25 -17.03 15.57
N ASP A 44 -9.24 -16.60 16.32
CA ASP A 44 -9.35 -15.51 17.29
C ASP A 44 -9.27 -14.11 16.64
N PHE A 45 -8.99 -14.02 15.32
CA PHE A 45 -8.88 -12.72 14.66
C PHE A 45 -10.23 -12.01 14.61
N GLN A 46 -10.24 -10.76 15.06
CA GLN A 46 -11.39 -9.86 14.96
C GLN A 46 -10.93 -8.53 14.33
N PRO A 47 -11.79 -7.88 13.54
CA PRO A 47 -11.59 -6.50 13.12
C PRO A 47 -11.36 -5.59 14.35
N PHE A 48 -10.45 -4.63 14.23
CA PHE A 48 -10.04 -3.78 15.33
C PHE A 48 -10.07 -2.29 14.97
N ASP A 49 -10.01 -1.44 15.97
CA ASP A 49 -9.92 0.01 15.80
C ASP A 49 -8.53 0.38 15.24
N GLN A 50 -8.46 1.27 14.26
CA GLN A 50 -7.20 1.74 13.67
C GLN A 50 -6.22 2.31 14.71
N LYS A 51 -6.71 2.85 15.83
CA LYS A 51 -5.85 3.32 16.93
C LYS A 51 -4.87 2.26 17.43
N ASP A 52 -5.22 0.98 17.29
CA ASP A 52 -4.41 -0.16 17.74
C ASP A 52 -3.32 -0.56 16.73
N ASP A 53 -3.29 0.09 15.54
CA ASP A 53 -2.17 0.02 14.60
C ASP A 53 -0.87 0.49 15.26
N VAL A 54 0.24 -0.16 14.95
CA VAL A 54 1.56 0.10 15.57
C VAL A 54 2.01 1.57 15.41
N PHE A 55 1.69 2.20 14.28
CA PHE A 55 2.05 3.61 14.05
C PHE A 55 1.15 4.55 14.84
N ARG A 56 -0.16 4.29 14.91
CA ARG A 56 -1.13 5.11 15.62
C ARG A 56 -0.91 5.07 17.14
N ARG A 57 -0.55 3.94 17.70
CA ARG A 57 -0.21 3.80 19.12
C ARG A 57 0.90 4.75 19.56
N SER A 58 1.84 5.08 18.69
CA SER A 58 2.93 6.02 19.01
C SER A 58 2.44 7.45 19.32
N TRP A 59 1.22 7.81 18.99
CA TRP A 59 0.65 9.13 19.24
C TRP A 59 -0.03 9.27 20.60
N TYR A 60 -0.59 8.20 21.14
CA TYR A 60 -1.36 8.25 22.38
C TYR A 60 -0.91 7.26 23.47
N ASP A 61 -0.34 6.11 23.11
CA ASP A 61 0.02 5.04 24.05
C ASP A 61 1.35 5.37 24.76
N PRO A 62 1.36 5.64 26.07
CA PRO A 62 2.57 5.99 26.81
C PRO A 62 3.67 4.90 26.75
N SER A 63 3.31 3.64 26.51
CA SER A 63 4.28 2.55 26.43
C SER A 63 5.16 2.62 25.18
N VAL A 64 4.68 3.25 24.11
CA VAL A 64 5.37 3.42 22.83
C VAL A 64 5.66 4.87 22.47
N ARG A 65 4.89 5.82 23.00
CA ARG A 65 5.10 7.26 22.82
C ARG A 65 6.29 7.75 23.64
N THR A 66 7.45 7.81 23.01
CA THR A 66 8.67 8.36 23.64
C THR A 66 8.97 9.76 23.13
N GLU A 67 9.65 10.59 23.95
CA GLU A 67 10.14 11.90 23.49
C GLU A 67 11.06 11.76 22.27
N ARG A 68 11.84 10.70 22.19
CA ARG A 68 12.71 10.40 21.04
C ARG A 68 11.90 10.16 19.77
N ALA A 69 10.80 9.39 19.82
CA ALA A 69 9.90 9.17 18.70
C ALA A 69 9.23 10.47 18.25
N MET A 70 8.70 11.26 19.20
CA MET A 70 8.07 12.53 18.88
C MET A 70 9.06 13.54 18.28
N ARG A 71 10.31 13.57 18.76
CA ARG A 71 11.38 14.39 18.16
C ARG A 71 11.68 13.96 16.73
N PHE A 72 11.70 12.67 16.47
CA PHE A 72 11.88 12.14 15.11
C PHE A 72 10.75 12.61 14.17
N TYR A 73 9.49 12.46 14.57
CA TYR A 73 8.37 12.92 13.74
C TYR A 73 8.39 14.44 13.48
N ARG A 74 8.78 15.25 14.44
CA ARG A 74 8.93 16.72 14.24
C ARG A 74 9.95 17.07 13.15
N THR A 75 10.96 16.23 12.92
CA THR A 75 11.96 16.51 11.88
C THR A 75 11.41 16.50 10.46
N TYR A 76 10.21 15.97 10.23
CA TYR A 76 9.55 16.01 8.93
C TYR A 76 8.96 17.38 8.60
N ARG A 77 8.60 18.16 9.59
CA ARG A 77 7.91 19.45 9.43
C ARG A 77 8.75 20.66 9.88
N GLU A 78 9.64 20.46 10.84
CA GLU A 78 10.47 21.53 11.39
C GLU A 78 11.86 21.50 10.78
N PRO A 79 12.44 22.67 10.37
CA PRO A 79 13.84 22.74 9.99
C PRO A 79 14.74 22.27 11.13
N LEU A 80 15.69 21.40 10.84
CA LEU A 80 16.66 20.97 11.83
C LEU A 80 17.61 22.12 12.16
N LYS A 81 17.87 22.31 13.43
CA LYS A 81 18.81 23.35 13.91
C LYS A 81 20.27 22.89 13.82
N GLN A 82 20.50 21.59 13.76
CA GLN A 82 21.84 21.01 13.73
C GLN A 82 21.86 19.83 12.74
N TRP A 83 22.89 19.77 11.91
CA TRP A 83 23.09 18.76 10.91
C TRP A 83 24.23 17.83 11.31
N ARG A 84 24.10 16.56 11.00
CA ARG A 84 25.23 15.64 11.05
C ARG A 84 26.03 15.78 9.73
N GLY A 85 27.36 15.78 9.80
CA GLY A 85 28.20 15.83 8.61
C GLY A 85 28.37 14.50 7.88
N ALA A 86 27.59 13.47 8.27
CA ALA A 86 27.64 12.14 7.66
C ALA A 86 26.67 12.03 6.48
N ASP A 87 27.04 11.23 5.48
CA ASP A 87 26.21 10.92 4.32
C ASP A 87 24.83 10.38 4.77
N GLY A 88 23.79 10.83 4.10
CA GLY A 88 22.41 10.51 4.44
C GLY A 88 21.83 11.30 5.63
N PHE A 89 22.59 12.21 6.26
CA PHE A 89 22.16 13.04 7.38
C PHE A 89 22.53 14.51 7.22
N THR A 90 22.95 14.93 6.04
CA THR A 90 23.26 16.31 5.71
C THR A 90 21.98 17.15 5.57
N GLN A 91 22.15 18.47 5.51
CA GLN A 91 21.03 19.38 5.22
C GLN A 91 20.33 19.04 3.91
N LYS A 92 21.11 18.67 2.86
CA LYS A 92 20.55 18.29 1.55
C LYS A 92 19.70 17.03 1.63
N ASP A 93 20.13 16.04 2.42
CA ASP A 93 19.41 14.78 2.58
C ASP A 93 18.05 15.00 3.28
N TYR A 94 18.03 15.83 4.32
CA TYR A 94 16.78 16.18 5.00
C TYR A 94 15.88 17.07 4.14
N ALA A 95 16.44 18.00 3.36
CA ALA A 95 15.67 18.82 2.44
C ALA A 95 14.98 17.94 1.37
N LEU A 96 15.71 16.97 0.82
CA LEU A 96 15.14 16.01 -0.13
C LEU A 96 14.04 15.16 0.51
N ARG A 97 14.28 14.62 1.72
CA ARG A 97 13.27 13.85 2.44
C ARG A 97 11.98 14.64 2.68
N ASN A 98 12.10 15.86 3.20
CA ASN A 98 10.93 16.68 3.52
C ASN A 98 10.18 17.11 2.26
N ALA A 99 10.90 17.40 1.17
CA ALA A 99 10.27 17.68 -0.12
C ALA A 99 9.50 16.45 -0.66
N ALA A 100 10.03 15.23 -0.47
CA ALA A 100 9.38 14.00 -0.91
C ALA A 100 8.02 13.74 -0.21
N TRP A 101 7.87 14.20 1.04
CA TRP A 101 6.61 14.10 1.78
C TRP A 101 5.64 15.25 1.48
N HIS A 102 6.11 16.34 0.89
CA HIS A 102 5.36 17.60 0.82
C HIS A 102 4.01 17.48 0.11
N VAL A 103 3.94 16.72 -1.00
CA VAL A 103 2.68 16.52 -1.73
C VAL A 103 1.66 15.78 -0.88
N SER A 104 2.08 14.72 -0.19
CA SER A 104 1.25 13.99 0.76
C SER A 104 0.76 14.91 1.89
N ASP A 105 1.64 15.76 2.44
CA ASP A 105 1.31 16.69 3.51
C ASP A 105 0.34 17.79 3.07
N LEU A 106 0.48 18.32 1.85
CA LEU A 106 -0.46 19.31 1.29
C LEU A 106 -1.88 18.75 1.24
N PHE A 107 -2.04 17.52 0.78
CA PHE A 107 -3.35 16.87 0.77
C PHE A 107 -3.89 16.66 2.18
N THR A 108 -3.03 16.38 3.16
CA THR A 108 -3.39 16.25 4.56
C THR A 108 -3.99 17.56 5.11
N GLU A 109 -3.28 18.66 4.93
CA GLU A 109 -3.71 19.99 5.41
C GLU A 109 -5.00 20.42 4.72
N TYR A 110 -5.09 20.24 3.41
CA TYR A 110 -6.30 20.59 2.67
C TYR A 110 -7.56 19.88 3.17
N LYS A 111 -7.43 18.65 3.66
CA LYS A 111 -8.54 17.89 4.23
C LYS A 111 -8.94 18.37 5.63
N GLN A 112 -7.97 18.68 6.47
CA GLN A 112 -8.23 19.14 7.83
C GLN A 112 -9.07 20.41 7.84
N ASP A 113 -8.77 21.36 6.98
CA ASP A 113 -9.49 22.64 6.85
C ASP A 113 -10.95 22.46 6.44
N ARG A 114 -11.34 21.27 5.93
CA ARG A 114 -12.68 20.98 5.43
C ARG A 114 -13.43 19.92 6.21
N ASP A 115 -12.96 19.58 7.43
CA ASP A 115 -13.54 18.52 8.28
C ASP A 115 -13.74 17.17 7.52
N ARG A 116 -12.76 16.81 6.69
CA ARG A 116 -12.78 15.56 5.90
C ARG A 116 -11.84 14.52 6.51
N ARG A 117 -11.71 13.38 5.84
CA ARG A 117 -10.79 12.30 6.24
C ARG A 117 -9.36 12.79 6.24
N GLU A 118 -8.56 12.31 7.20
CA GLU A 118 -7.25 12.84 7.51
C GLU A 118 -6.11 12.23 6.72
N GLY A 119 -5.18 13.06 6.38
CA GLY A 119 -3.79 12.90 6.22
C GLY A 119 -3.27 11.88 5.20
N PHE A 120 -1.96 11.77 5.16
CA PHE A 120 -1.29 10.79 4.32
C PHE A 120 -1.58 9.33 4.71
N SER A 121 -2.13 9.11 5.88
CA SER A 121 -2.60 7.79 6.33
C SER A 121 -4.10 7.58 6.15
N ASP A 122 -4.83 8.59 5.72
CA ASP A 122 -6.27 8.52 5.45
C ASP A 122 -6.58 8.64 3.96
N ALA A 123 -7.75 8.15 3.54
CA ALA A 123 -8.23 8.33 2.19
C ALA A 123 -8.61 9.78 1.93
N PHE A 124 -8.34 10.24 0.75
CA PHE A 124 -8.80 11.52 0.28
C PHE A 124 -10.11 11.37 -0.46
N THR A 125 -11.02 12.22 -0.08
CA THR A 125 -12.25 12.39 -0.82
C THR A 125 -12.45 13.86 -1.19
N ILE A 126 -11.53 14.44 -1.95
CA ILE A 126 -11.85 15.63 -2.70
C ILE A 126 -12.71 15.17 -3.85
N ASN A 127 -13.98 14.99 -3.57
CA ASN A 127 -14.88 14.42 -4.55
C ASN A 127 -15.45 15.53 -5.41
N GLN A 128 -15.27 15.41 -6.71
CA GLN A 128 -16.29 15.88 -7.63
C GLN A 128 -17.45 14.90 -7.56
N ASP A 129 -18.65 15.39 -7.86
CA ASP A 129 -19.84 14.55 -7.91
C ASP A 129 -19.65 13.42 -8.94
N VAL A 130 -20.32 12.32 -8.69
CA VAL A 130 -20.38 11.20 -9.63
C VAL A 130 -21.16 11.64 -10.87
N ALA A 131 -20.69 11.29 -12.06
CA ALA A 131 -21.38 11.61 -13.30
C ALA A 131 -22.79 10.97 -13.30
N ALA A 132 -23.77 11.70 -13.82
CA ALA A 132 -25.17 11.25 -13.83
C ALA A 132 -25.39 9.99 -14.69
N GLU A 133 -24.60 9.83 -15.74
CA GLU A 133 -24.66 8.69 -16.66
C GLU A 133 -23.54 7.70 -16.37
N ARG A 134 -23.88 6.42 -16.31
CA ARG A 134 -22.91 5.34 -16.15
C ARG A 134 -22.34 4.92 -17.50
N ALA A 135 -21.02 4.91 -17.62
CA ALA A 135 -20.36 4.31 -18.77
C ALA A 135 -20.66 2.81 -18.83
N HIS A 136 -20.92 2.32 -20.03
CA HIS A 136 -21.19 0.89 -20.25
C HIS A 136 -19.88 0.13 -20.45
N PHE A 137 -19.81 -1.06 -19.85
CA PHE A 137 -18.77 -2.07 -20.09
C PHE A 137 -19.45 -3.38 -20.50
N ASP A 138 -18.90 -4.06 -21.53
CA ASP A 138 -19.44 -5.30 -22.04
C ASP A 138 -19.33 -6.45 -21.01
N SER A 139 -18.42 -6.32 -20.04
CA SER A 139 -18.24 -7.29 -18.97
C SER A 139 -17.47 -6.69 -17.78
N PRO A 140 -17.61 -7.28 -16.57
CA PRO A 140 -16.74 -6.95 -15.44
C PRO A 140 -15.24 -7.13 -15.74
N ALA A 141 -14.88 -8.09 -16.60
CA ALA A 141 -13.50 -8.31 -17.04
C ALA A 141 -12.95 -7.11 -17.83
N GLN A 142 -13.75 -6.55 -18.73
CA GLN A 142 -13.38 -5.34 -19.48
C GLN A 142 -13.21 -4.14 -18.54
N ALA A 143 -14.11 -3.94 -17.60
CA ALA A 143 -14.01 -2.88 -16.61
C ALA A 143 -12.72 -3.04 -15.75
N SER A 144 -12.42 -4.28 -15.31
CA SER A 144 -11.19 -4.56 -14.56
C SER A 144 -9.93 -4.29 -15.38
N ALA A 145 -9.90 -4.68 -16.64
CA ALA A 145 -8.78 -4.37 -17.53
C ALA A 145 -8.59 -2.87 -17.70
N GLU A 146 -9.68 -2.11 -17.82
CA GLU A 146 -9.65 -0.66 -17.99
C GLU A 146 -9.14 0.05 -16.73
N VAL A 147 -9.65 -0.26 -15.54
CA VAL A 147 -9.18 0.39 -14.30
C VAL A 147 -7.72 0.08 -14.01
N LYS A 148 -7.26 -1.13 -14.31
CA LYS A 148 -5.84 -1.51 -14.19
C LYS A 148 -4.97 -0.75 -15.19
N ARG A 149 -5.45 -0.55 -16.42
CA ARG A 149 -4.77 0.27 -17.43
C ARG A 149 -4.64 1.71 -16.95
N VAL A 150 -5.72 2.28 -16.44
CA VAL A 150 -5.75 3.66 -15.93
C VAL A 150 -4.86 3.83 -14.69
N ALA A 151 -4.88 2.88 -13.74
CA ALA A 151 -3.96 2.89 -12.60
C ALA A 151 -2.49 2.98 -13.05
N ARG A 152 -2.12 2.20 -14.09
CA ARG A 152 -0.76 2.26 -14.67
C ARG A 152 -0.46 3.59 -15.35
N LEU A 153 -1.44 4.23 -16.01
CA LEU A 153 -1.27 5.57 -16.59
C LEU A 153 -0.99 6.62 -15.52
N PHE A 154 -1.58 6.49 -14.32
CA PHE A 154 -1.28 7.35 -13.17
C PHE A 154 0.02 6.99 -12.46
N GLY A 155 0.70 5.92 -12.84
CA GLY A 155 2.03 5.56 -12.34
C GLY A 155 2.08 4.35 -11.42
N ALA A 156 0.99 3.59 -11.24
CA ALA A 156 1.07 2.31 -10.56
C ALA A 156 1.93 1.32 -11.35
N ALA A 157 2.83 0.61 -10.68
CA ALA A 157 3.58 -0.47 -11.31
C ALA A 157 2.67 -1.68 -11.60
N ASN A 158 1.74 -1.95 -10.69
CA ASN A 158 0.74 -3.00 -10.85
C ASN A 158 -0.57 -2.62 -10.14
N ALA A 159 -1.66 -3.28 -10.52
CA ALA A 159 -2.95 -3.17 -9.88
C ALA A 159 -3.70 -4.50 -9.95
N GLY A 160 -4.42 -4.83 -8.89
CA GLY A 160 -5.26 -6.01 -8.79
C GLY A 160 -6.63 -5.67 -8.20
N VAL A 161 -7.60 -6.54 -8.41
CA VAL A 161 -8.98 -6.36 -7.98
C VAL A 161 -9.39 -7.48 -7.02
N THR A 162 -10.02 -7.13 -5.92
CA THR A 162 -10.67 -8.07 -5.00
C THR A 162 -12.01 -7.52 -4.51
N ASN A 163 -12.80 -8.35 -3.84
CA ASN A 163 -13.97 -7.86 -3.12
C ASN A 163 -13.57 -7.32 -1.75
N VAL A 164 -14.42 -6.46 -1.20
CA VAL A 164 -14.32 -6.05 0.20
C VAL A 164 -14.55 -7.28 1.08
N ASP A 165 -13.60 -7.53 1.96
CA ASP A 165 -13.71 -8.53 3.02
C ASP A 165 -13.83 -7.80 4.36
N PRO A 166 -14.96 -7.90 5.06
CA PRO A 166 -15.18 -7.18 6.31
C PRO A 166 -14.15 -7.47 7.40
N ARG A 167 -13.49 -8.63 7.33
CA ARG A 167 -12.42 -8.99 8.28
C ARG A 167 -11.24 -8.02 8.22
N TRP A 168 -10.97 -7.43 7.07
CA TRP A 168 -9.85 -6.51 6.86
C TRP A 168 -10.20 -5.04 7.09
N MET A 169 -11.48 -4.72 7.29
CA MET A 169 -11.92 -3.36 7.57
C MET A 169 -11.66 -3.00 9.03
N TYR A 170 -11.14 -1.79 9.28
CA TYR A 170 -11.10 -1.25 10.65
C TYR A 170 -12.51 -0.98 11.16
N THR A 171 -12.78 -1.26 12.43
CA THR A 171 -14.07 -0.91 13.04
C THR A 171 -14.23 0.59 13.15
N ASN A 172 -13.15 1.29 13.44
CA ASN A 172 -13.08 2.75 13.48
C ASN A 172 -11.79 3.21 12.82
N LYS A 173 -11.79 4.44 12.33
CA LYS A 173 -10.57 5.18 11.96
C LYS A 173 -10.14 6.10 13.08
N PHE A 174 -8.85 6.30 13.22
CA PHE A 174 -8.24 7.12 14.27
C PHE A 174 -7.63 8.39 13.70
N SER A 175 -7.94 9.53 14.34
CA SER A 175 -7.37 10.82 14.01
C SER A 175 -6.17 11.13 14.90
N ASP A 176 -4.99 11.30 14.33
CA ASP A 176 -3.79 11.75 15.05
C ASP A 176 -3.94 13.20 15.57
N MET A 177 -4.76 14.00 14.88
CA MET A 177 -4.97 15.41 15.23
C MET A 177 -5.87 15.59 16.44
N SER A 178 -7.02 14.89 16.44
CA SER A 178 -7.97 14.97 17.55
C SER A 178 -7.70 13.96 18.66
N GLY A 179 -6.90 12.92 18.40
CA GLY A 179 -6.68 11.82 19.34
C GLY A 179 -7.92 10.94 19.55
N THR A 180 -8.87 10.96 18.62
CA THR A 180 -10.17 10.26 18.74
C THR A 180 -10.40 9.26 17.62
N SER A 181 -11.14 8.19 17.93
CA SER A 181 -11.66 7.25 16.95
C SER A 181 -13.06 7.65 16.50
N ARG A 182 -13.34 7.44 15.22
CA ARG A 182 -14.66 7.63 14.58
C ARG A 182 -15.02 6.37 13.80
N PRO A 183 -16.31 6.06 13.59
CA PRO A 183 -16.69 4.94 12.73
C PRO A 183 -16.00 4.99 11.36
N ASN A 184 -15.70 3.83 10.82
CA ASN A 184 -15.20 3.74 9.45
C ASN A 184 -16.27 4.28 8.49
N ASP A 185 -15.85 5.10 7.52
CA ASP A 185 -16.74 5.82 6.60
C ASP A 185 -16.65 5.28 5.16
N ILE A 186 -16.26 4.03 5.00
CA ILE A 186 -16.44 3.31 3.73
C ILE A 186 -17.83 2.71 3.73
N ASP A 187 -18.63 3.08 2.74
CA ASP A 187 -20.00 2.62 2.59
C ASP A 187 -20.04 1.12 2.22
N ASP A 188 -21.03 0.41 2.78
CA ASP A 188 -21.23 -1.03 2.54
C ASP A 188 -21.62 -1.36 1.08
N ASP A 189 -22.05 -0.36 0.32
CA ASP A 189 -22.45 -0.49 -1.09
C ASP A 189 -21.26 -0.38 -2.08
N LEU A 190 -20.03 -0.36 -1.59
CA LEU A 190 -18.78 -0.36 -2.37
C LEU A 190 -18.11 -1.74 -2.32
N PRO A 191 -18.63 -2.77 -3.02
CA PRO A 191 -18.23 -4.16 -2.82
C PRO A 191 -16.87 -4.52 -3.40
N ASN A 192 -16.30 -3.67 -4.27
CA ASN A 192 -15.05 -3.96 -4.98
C ASN A 192 -13.90 -3.07 -4.50
N VAL A 193 -12.71 -3.64 -4.47
CA VAL A 193 -11.46 -2.94 -4.14
C VAL A 193 -10.45 -3.12 -5.25
N ILE A 194 -9.93 -2.02 -5.75
CA ILE A 194 -8.78 -2.00 -6.65
C ILE A 194 -7.57 -1.66 -5.79
N VAL A 195 -6.62 -2.58 -5.67
CA VAL A 195 -5.36 -2.37 -4.95
C VAL A 195 -4.27 -2.02 -5.94
N THR A 196 -3.49 -0.99 -5.65
CA THR A 196 -2.41 -0.48 -6.49
C THR A 196 -1.05 -0.66 -5.82
N VAL A 197 -0.01 -0.85 -6.63
CA VAL A 197 1.38 -1.04 -6.18
C VAL A 197 2.25 0.10 -6.69
N GLN A 198 2.91 0.82 -5.79
CA GLN A 198 3.90 1.85 -6.10
C GLN A 198 5.27 1.38 -5.59
N PRO A 199 6.26 1.18 -6.47
CA PRO A 199 7.59 0.78 -6.05
C PRO A 199 8.31 1.92 -5.33
N MET A 200 9.10 1.59 -4.33
CA MET A 200 10.01 2.51 -3.65
C MET A 200 11.44 2.33 -4.17
N ASP A 201 12.17 3.42 -4.25
CA ASP A 201 13.57 3.43 -4.71
C ASP A 201 14.46 2.55 -3.82
N GLY A 202 15.08 1.53 -4.40
CA GLY A 202 15.90 0.56 -3.68
C GLY A 202 17.20 1.15 -3.13
N PRO A 203 17.98 1.87 -3.92
CA PRO A 203 19.16 2.60 -3.45
C PRO A 203 18.88 3.50 -2.26
N LEU A 204 17.82 4.32 -2.30
CA LEU A 204 17.45 5.17 -1.16
C LEU A 204 17.02 4.33 0.06
N LEU A 205 16.25 3.26 -0.12
CA LEU A 205 15.86 2.39 0.99
C LEU A 205 17.03 1.68 1.64
N SER A 206 18.07 1.32 0.88
CA SER A 206 19.25 0.65 1.42
C SER A 206 20.09 1.52 2.36
N THR A 207 19.81 2.82 2.41
CA THR A 207 20.49 3.77 3.31
C THR A 207 19.91 3.82 4.73
N VAL A 208 18.95 2.96 5.08
CA VAL A 208 18.38 2.89 6.45
C VAL A 208 19.53 2.83 7.48
N PRO A 209 19.49 3.67 8.54
CA PRO A 209 18.42 4.55 9.01
C PRO A 209 18.55 6.04 8.63
N SER A 210 19.01 6.37 7.45
CA SER A 210 19.27 7.76 7.03
C SER A 210 17.99 8.53 6.62
N ALA A 211 18.13 9.85 6.44
CA ALA A 211 17.06 10.68 5.89
C ALA A 211 16.69 10.28 4.45
N LEU A 212 17.65 9.77 3.68
CA LEU A 212 17.42 9.31 2.31
C LEU A 212 16.44 8.13 2.23
N SER A 213 16.50 7.20 3.19
CA SER A 213 15.50 6.14 3.26
C SER A 213 14.08 6.67 3.55
N GLY A 214 13.99 7.75 4.34
CA GLY A 214 12.73 8.50 4.54
C GLY A 214 12.24 9.19 3.26
N THR A 215 13.14 9.57 2.36
CA THR A 215 12.80 10.10 1.03
C THR A 215 12.08 9.05 0.19
N ALA A 216 12.61 7.82 0.11
CA ALA A 216 11.95 6.75 -0.64
C ALA A 216 10.52 6.49 -0.13
N THR A 217 10.34 6.54 1.18
CA THR A 217 9.02 6.39 1.82
C THR A 217 8.09 7.55 1.45
N GLY A 218 8.56 8.80 1.56
CA GLY A 218 7.76 9.99 1.24
C GLY A 218 7.35 10.05 -0.24
N LEU A 219 8.27 9.76 -1.15
CA LEU A 219 7.95 9.65 -2.57
C LEU A 219 6.90 8.57 -2.82
N GLY A 220 7.04 7.42 -2.16
CA GLY A 220 6.07 6.34 -2.27
C GLY A 220 4.65 6.77 -1.86
N TYR A 221 4.50 7.50 -0.75
CA TYR A 221 3.20 8.05 -0.33
C TYR A 221 2.67 9.13 -1.27
N SER A 222 3.53 10.01 -1.77
CA SER A 222 3.12 11.06 -2.72
C SER A 222 2.67 10.47 -4.06
N HIS A 223 3.35 9.44 -4.55
CA HIS A 223 2.92 8.70 -5.74
C HIS A 223 1.63 7.92 -5.49
N ASP A 224 1.49 7.29 -4.33
CA ASP A 224 0.28 6.55 -3.96
C ASP A 224 -0.94 7.49 -3.97
N ALA A 225 -0.84 8.66 -3.34
CA ALA A 225 -1.89 9.67 -3.36
C ALA A 225 -2.30 10.07 -4.79
N LEU A 226 -1.33 10.32 -5.68
CA LEU A 226 -1.59 10.65 -7.07
C LEU A 226 -2.39 9.55 -7.78
N VAL A 227 -1.97 8.30 -7.62
CA VAL A 227 -2.58 7.15 -8.29
C VAL A 227 -4.01 6.92 -7.81
N VAL A 228 -4.21 6.82 -6.48
CA VAL A 228 -5.53 6.48 -5.93
C VAL A 228 -6.55 7.60 -6.12
N LEU A 229 -6.13 8.87 -6.03
CA LEU A 229 -7.01 10.01 -6.27
C LEU A 229 -7.41 10.11 -7.74
N GLY A 230 -6.44 9.98 -8.65
CA GLY A 230 -6.70 10.02 -10.08
C GLY A 230 -7.60 8.88 -10.54
N LEU A 231 -7.34 7.66 -10.05
CA LEU A 231 -8.14 6.49 -10.37
C LEU A 231 -9.58 6.60 -9.82
N ALA A 232 -9.73 7.02 -8.56
CA ALA A 232 -11.06 7.21 -7.97
C ALA A 232 -11.86 8.30 -8.71
N GLN A 233 -11.21 9.41 -9.08
CA GLN A 233 -11.88 10.47 -9.86
C GLN A 233 -12.26 9.98 -11.26
N TYR A 234 -11.41 9.20 -11.92
CA TYR A 234 -11.73 8.57 -13.19
C TYR A 234 -12.99 7.71 -13.09
N ILE A 235 -13.08 6.86 -12.07
CA ILE A 235 -14.26 5.99 -11.85
C ILE A 235 -15.53 6.84 -11.59
N ARG A 236 -15.43 7.91 -10.80
CA ARG A 236 -16.55 8.83 -10.58
C ARG A 236 -17.00 9.51 -11.86
N ASN A 237 -16.08 9.87 -12.74
CA ASN A 237 -16.40 10.42 -14.06
C ASN A 237 -17.04 9.39 -15.01
N LEU A 238 -16.93 8.10 -14.72
CA LEU A 238 -17.66 7.03 -15.40
C LEU A 238 -19.08 6.79 -14.83
N GLY A 239 -19.49 7.55 -13.82
CA GLY A 239 -20.82 7.43 -13.19
C GLY A 239 -20.90 6.38 -12.08
N TYR A 240 -19.77 5.92 -11.54
CA TYR A 240 -19.72 4.98 -10.43
C TYR A 240 -19.14 5.62 -9.18
N GLN A 241 -19.59 5.16 -8.01
CA GLN A 241 -19.01 5.60 -6.74
C GLN A 241 -17.59 5.09 -6.60
N ALA A 242 -16.71 5.91 -6.06
CA ALA A 242 -15.36 5.50 -5.76
C ALA A 242 -14.76 6.32 -4.61
N VAL A 243 -14.06 5.64 -3.70
CA VAL A 243 -13.37 6.24 -2.56
C VAL A 243 -11.90 5.83 -2.57
N ALA A 244 -11.02 6.82 -2.68
CA ALA A 244 -9.59 6.61 -2.57
C ALA A 244 -9.18 6.38 -1.10
N SER A 245 -8.30 5.43 -0.86
CA SER A 245 -7.80 5.08 0.47
C SER A 245 -6.32 4.68 0.40
N MET A 246 -5.53 5.19 1.32
CA MET A 246 -4.12 4.85 1.50
C MET A 246 -3.95 3.89 2.69
N ASN A 247 -3.31 4.35 3.78
CA ASN A 247 -3.11 3.55 4.99
C ASN A 247 -4.25 3.66 6.02
N ASP A 248 -5.44 3.92 5.56
CA ASP A 248 -6.64 4.09 6.37
C ASP A 248 -7.71 3.07 5.98
N SER A 249 -8.80 3.07 6.72
CA SER A 249 -10.03 2.31 6.47
C SER A 249 -9.87 0.79 6.60
N SER A 250 -8.75 0.21 6.23
CA SER A 250 -8.58 -1.25 6.21
C SER A 250 -7.12 -1.69 6.15
N LEU A 251 -6.90 -2.97 6.49
CA LEU A 251 -5.64 -3.67 6.27
C LEU A 251 -5.44 -3.94 4.77
N VAL A 252 -4.51 -3.24 4.14
CA VAL A 252 -4.30 -3.34 2.68
C VAL A 252 -3.55 -4.61 2.26
N ILE A 253 -2.67 -5.17 3.12
CA ILE A 253 -1.86 -6.34 2.76
C ILE A 253 -2.72 -7.57 2.45
N PRO A 254 -3.71 -7.96 3.29
CA PRO A 254 -4.60 -9.06 2.94
C PRO A 254 -5.35 -8.83 1.64
N MET A 255 -5.86 -7.61 1.40
CA MET A 255 -6.54 -7.25 0.16
C MET A 255 -5.61 -7.39 -1.05
N ALA A 256 -4.34 -6.98 -0.92
CA ALA A 256 -3.34 -7.11 -1.98
C ALA A 256 -3.03 -8.59 -2.31
N ILE A 257 -3.02 -9.47 -1.31
CA ILE A 257 -2.86 -10.92 -1.52
C ILE A 257 -4.07 -11.47 -2.26
N GLN A 258 -5.28 -11.15 -1.82
CA GLN A 258 -6.52 -11.55 -2.48
C GLN A 258 -6.62 -11.02 -3.91
N ALA A 259 -6.06 -9.84 -4.17
CA ALA A 259 -5.97 -9.22 -5.50
C ALA A 259 -4.81 -9.76 -6.36
N GLY A 260 -4.09 -10.80 -5.92
CA GLY A 260 -3.04 -11.46 -6.71
C GLY A 260 -1.77 -10.64 -6.88
N LEU A 261 -1.46 -9.71 -5.98
CA LEU A 261 -0.30 -8.81 -6.10
C LEU A 261 0.97 -9.33 -5.44
N GLY A 262 0.86 -10.37 -4.61
CA GLY A 262 2.01 -10.95 -3.94
C GLY A 262 1.63 -11.92 -2.83
N GLU A 263 2.65 -12.36 -2.06
CA GLU A 263 2.51 -13.24 -0.91
C GLU A 263 2.96 -12.54 0.39
N TYR A 264 2.48 -13.05 1.52
CA TYR A 264 2.84 -12.54 2.83
C TYR A 264 4.23 -13.02 3.27
N GLY A 265 5.13 -12.08 3.53
CA GLY A 265 6.45 -12.39 4.09
C GLY A 265 6.41 -12.55 5.62
N ARG A 266 7.28 -13.39 6.18
CA ARG A 266 7.38 -13.61 7.64
C ARG A 266 7.70 -12.32 8.43
N HIS A 267 8.23 -11.30 7.77
CA HIS A 267 8.48 -9.96 8.34
C HIS A 267 7.23 -9.05 8.37
N GLY A 268 6.05 -9.57 8.01
CA GLY A 268 4.80 -8.83 8.09
C GLY A 268 4.49 -7.91 6.90
N LEU A 269 5.25 -7.97 5.79
CA LEU A 269 5.01 -7.17 4.58
C LEU A 269 4.60 -8.05 3.41
N LEU A 270 3.90 -7.45 2.45
CA LEU A 270 3.68 -8.06 1.15
C LEU A 270 5.00 -8.14 0.39
N ILE A 271 5.27 -9.27 -0.23
CA ILE A 271 6.36 -9.47 -1.18
C ILE A 271 5.74 -9.63 -2.56
N THR A 272 6.08 -8.73 -3.48
CA THR A 272 5.67 -8.83 -4.89
C THR A 272 6.78 -9.48 -5.71
N PRO A 273 6.45 -10.15 -6.84
CA PRO A 273 7.46 -10.80 -7.70
C PRO A 273 8.49 -9.81 -8.24
N GLU A 274 8.05 -8.61 -8.65
CA GLU A 274 8.89 -7.65 -9.38
C GLU A 274 9.71 -6.73 -8.44
N HIS A 275 9.14 -6.37 -7.28
CA HIS A 275 9.71 -5.35 -6.40
C HIS A 275 10.04 -5.85 -5.00
N GLY A 276 9.72 -7.13 -4.70
CA GLY A 276 9.85 -7.65 -3.34
C GLY A 276 9.00 -6.83 -2.36
N PRO A 277 9.50 -6.56 -1.14
CA PRO A 277 8.78 -5.79 -0.14
C PRO A 277 8.91 -4.25 -0.31
N ARG A 278 9.62 -3.79 -1.33
CA ARG A 278 9.92 -2.37 -1.56
C ARG A 278 8.79 -1.68 -2.30
N ILE A 279 7.62 -1.66 -1.72
CA ILE A 279 6.39 -1.14 -2.31
C ILE A 279 5.58 -0.31 -1.32
N ARG A 280 4.71 0.53 -1.87
CA ARG A 280 3.54 1.10 -1.21
C ARG A 280 2.28 0.54 -1.86
N LEU A 281 1.23 0.45 -1.07
CA LEU A 281 -0.06 -0.08 -1.49
C LEU A 281 -1.13 0.96 -1.21
N GLY A 282 -1.82 1.35 -2.25
CA GLY A 282 -3.04 2.14 -2.15
C GLY A 282 -4.25 1.35 -2.61
N LYS A 283 -5.43 1.85 -2.37
CA LYS A 283 -6.66 1.19 -2.74
C LYS A 283 -7.76 2.16 -3.12
N VAL A 284 -8.67 1.70 -3.96
CA VAL A 284 -9.91 2.42 -4.33
C VAL A 284 -11.08 1.47 -4.14
N PHE A 285 -12.01 1.85 -3.28
CA PHE A 285 -13.30 1.16 -3.08
C PHE A 285 -14.30 1.67 -4.11
N THR A 286 -15.16 0.80 -4.68
CA THR A 286 -16.09 1.19 -5.74
C THR A 286 -17.28 0.25 -5.89
N ASP A 287 -18.40 0.78 -6.39
CA ASP A 287 -19.56 0.03 -6.85
C ASP A 287 -19.46 -0.37 -8.35
N LEU A 288 -18.39 0.03 -9.06
CA LEU A 288 -18.15 -0.42 -10.43
C LEU A 288 -18.07 -1.95 -10.47
N PRO A 289 -18.90 -2.66 -11.26
CA PRO A 289 -18.83 -4.11 -11.37
C PRO A 289 -17.48 -4.55 -11.94
N LEU A 290 -16.67 -5.25 -11.15
CA LEU A 290 -15.33 -5.68 -11.51
C LEU A 290 -15.19 -7.20 -11.39
N GLN A 291 -14.40 -7.79 -12.27
CA GLN A 291 -13.93 -9.15 -12.11
C GLN A 291 -12.71 -9.16 -11.18
N THR A 292 -12.78 -9.97 -10.11
CA THR A 292 -11.69 -10.15 -9.16
C THR A 292 -10.54 -10.96 -9.75
N ASP A 293 -9.33 -10.64 -9.31
CA ASP A 293 -8.15 -11.48 -9.54
C ASP A 293 -8.10 -12.63 -8.53
N GLN A 294 -7.18 -13.56 -8.76
CA GLN A 294 -6.94 -14.69 -7.87
C GLN A 294 -5.64 -14.49 -7.10
N PRO A 295 -5.55 -14.97 -5.85
CA PRO A 295 -4.31 -14.96 -5.10
C PRO A 295 -3.17 -15.61 -5.87
N LEU A 296 -1.99 -14.98 -5.76
CA LEU A 296 -0.76 -15.43 -6.39
C LEU A 296 0.06 -16.24 -5.40
N ARG A 297 0.69 -17.33 -5.88
CA ARG A 297 1.66 -18.10 -5.10
C ARG A 297 2.93 -18.32 -5.91
N PHE A 298 4.08 -17.88 -5.37
CA PHE A 298 5.38 -17.99 -6.04
C PHE A 298 6.53 -18.40 -5.10
N GLY A 299 6.19 -18.95 -3.92
CA GLY A 299 7.14 -19.62 -3.05
C GLY A 299 7.75 -18.78 -1.94
N VAL A 300 7.12 -17.67 -1.54
CA VAL A 300 7.60 -16.83 -0.42
C VAL A 300 7.58 -17.59 0.88
N LYS A 301 6.52 -18.35 1.16
CA LYS A 301 6.41 -19.14 2.38
C LYS A 301 7.52 -20.18 2.45
N GLU A 302 7.70 -20.94 1.39
CA GLU A 302 8.71 -22.01 1.27
C GLU A 302 10.13 -21.44 1.44
N PHE A 303 10.40 -20.27 0.87
CA PHE A 303 11.66 -19.56 1.07
C PHE A 303 11.83 -19.12 2.53
N CYS A 304 10.81 -18.54 3.15
CA CYS A 304 10.86 -18.10 4.54
C CYS A 304 11.06 -19.26 5.53
N ASP A 305 10.51 -20.43 5.23
CA ASP A 305 10.65 -21.63 6.08
C ASP A 305 12.11 -22.16 6.07
N GLN A 306 12.84 -21.93 4.99
CA GLN A 306 14.25 -22.30 4.85
C GLN A 306 15.22 -21.20 5.29
N CYS A 307 14.76 -19.96 5.38
CA CYS A 307 15.58 -18.79 5.70
C CYS A 307 15.99 -18.82 7.20
N ARG A 308 17.30 -18.74 7.46
CA ARG A 308 17.88 -18.75 8.81
C ARG A 308 18.28 -17.34 9.31
N ARG A 309 17.87 -16.29 8.60
CA ARG A 309 18.18 -14.89 8.94
C ARG A 309 17.09 -14.25 9.77
#